data_74c78f5d4beb68d8b7c7857d671d13c1
#
_entry.id   74c78f5d4beb68d8b7c7857d671d13c1
#
_cell.length_a   1.000
_cell.length_b   1.000
_cell.length_c   1.000
_cell.angle_alpha   90.00
_cell.angle_beta   90.00
_cell.angle_gamma   90.00
#
_symmetry.space_group_name_H-M   'P 1'
#
loop_
_entity.id
_entity.type
_entity.pdbx_description
1 polymer ?
#
loop_
_entity_poly.entity_id
_entity_poly.type
_entity_poly.pdbx_seq_one_letter_code
_entity_poly.pdbx_strand_id
1 'polypeptide(L)'
;MRKILSMIFVLCFSSTVLAGSHKMSEQKDIVDTAAGIDMFSTLVAAVKAADLVDTLKSDGPFTVFAPTNEAFAALPAGTVDMLLQPENKDKLVKVLTYHVVSGKVKAKQAMSLSSATTVEGGDIAISSKMNHVMINNAKVVKADVMTTNGVIHVIDKVLLPDVLASN
;
A
#
# COMPACT_ATOMS: atom_id res chain seq x y z
N MET A 1 -1.40 81.76 -11.47
CA MET A 1 -0.51 81.75 -10.31
C MET A 1 -1.11 80.81 -9.25
N ARG A 2 -0.53 79.72 -9.09
CA ARG A 2 -0.40 78.97 -7.83
C ARG A 2 0.04 77.52 -8.15
N LYS A 3 1.28 77.26 -7.88
CA LYS A 3 1.94 75.98 -7.98
C LYS A 3 1.41 75.08 -6.89
N ILE A 4 0.89 73.92 -7.27
CA ILE A 4 0.58 72.84 -6.31
C ILE A 4 1.58 71.73 -6.58
N LEU A 5 2.51 71.59 -5.64
CA LEU A 5 3.52 70.57 -5.58
C LEU A 5 2.83 69.26 -5.22
N SER A 6 2.76 68.33 -6.14
CA SER A 6 2.24 67.00 -5.90
C SER A 6 3.37 66.11 -5.41
N MET A 7 3.31 65.79 -4.12
CA MET A 7 4.25 64.91 -3.43
C MET A 7 3.83 63.47 -3.70
N ILE A 8 4.60 62.78 -4.57
CA ILE A 8 4.37 61.36 -4.84
C ILE A 8 4.98 60.59 -3.67
N PHE A 9 4.11 60.00 -2.85
CA PHE A 9 4.50 59.08 -1.79
C PHE A 9 4.63 57.68 -2.42
N VAL A 10 5.86 57.28 -2.72
CA VAL A 10 6.17 55.91 -3.15
C VAL A 10 6.11 55.04 -1.90
N LEU A 11 5.03 54.34 -1.73
CA LEU A 11 4.89 53.32 -0.71
C LEU A 11 5.57 52.05 -1.21
N CYS A 12 6.80 51.83 -0.77
CA CYS A 12 7.52 50.60 -1.00
C CYS A 12 6.86 49.47 -0.15
N PHE A 13 5.97 48.71 -0.76
CA PHE A 13 5.40 47.54 -0.13
C PHE A 13 6.42 46.39 -0.26
N SER A 14 7.26 46.25 0.75
CA SER A 14 8.12 45.08 0.89
C SER A 14 7.23 43.88 1.24
N SER A 15 6.81 43.15 0.23
CA SER A 15 6.19 41.86 0.40
C SER A 15 7.27 40.87 0.85
N THR A 16 7.44 40.69 2.14
CA THR A 16 8.09 39.52 2.69
C THR A 16 7.22 38.30 2.38
N VAL A 17 7.52 37.63 1.30
CA VAL A 17 7.00 36.29 1.04
C VAL A 17 7.62 35.40 2.10
N LEU A 18 6.85 35.14 3.16
CA LEU A 18 7.14 34.04 4.06
C LEU A 18 6.91 32.77 3.23
N ALA A 19 8.01 32.21 2.70
CA ALA A 19 8.02 30.86 2.18
C ALA A 19 7.77 29.93 3.36
N GLY A 20 6.49 29.69 3.66
CA GLY A 20 6.09 28.61 4.50
C GLY A 20 6.59 27.33 3.82
N SER A 21 7.63 26.75 4.37
CA SER A 21 8.03 25.38 4.07
C SER A 21 6.84 24.50 4.45
N HIS A 22 5.89 24.37 3.55
CA HIS A 22 5.04 23.21 3.53
C HIS A 22 6.01 22.07 3.26
N LYS A 23 6.39 21.40 4.33
CA LYS A 23 6.93 20.05 4.27
C LYS A 23 5.80 19.25 3.61
N MET A 24 5.81 19.22 2.27
CA MET A 24 5.05 18.23 1.53
C MET A 24 5.57 16.92 2.12
N SER A 25 4.76 16.27 2.91
CA SER A 25 4.99 14.89 3.24
C SER A 25 5.04 14.21 1.88
N GLU A 26 6.22 13.84 1.46
CA GLU A 26 6.47 13.06 0.26
C GLU A 26 5.60 11.82 0.40
N GLN A 27 4.41 11.87 -0.18
CA GLN A 27 3.51 10.73 -0.17
C GLN A 27 4.20 9.68 -1.02
N LYS A 28 4.71 8.67 -0.35
CA LYS A 28 5.38 7.54 -0.95
C LYS A 28 4.35 6.62 -1.60
N ASP A 29 4.75 5.95 -2.67
CA ASP A 29 3.94 4.89 -3.27
C ASP A 29 3.85 3.66 -2.34
N ILE A 30 3.12 2.63 -2.77
CA ILE A 30 2.93 1.39 -2.00
C ILE A 30 4.28 0.74 -1.68
N VAL A 31 5.18 0.66 -2.67
CA VAL A 31 6.47 -0.02 -2.52
C VAL A 31 7.40 0.76 -1.60
N ASP A 32 7.52 2.07 -1.78
CA ASP A 32 8.38 2.92 -0.97
C ASP A 32 7.86 3.05 0.47
N THR A 33 6.54 3.03 0.64
CA THR A 33 5.92 2.99 1.97
C THR A 33 6.22 1.67 2.67
N ALA A 34 6.07 0.54 1.98
CA ALA A 34 6.38 -0.78 2.52
C ALA A 34 7.89 -0.93 2.83
N ALA A 35 8.77 -0.43 1.94
CA ALA A 35 10.22 -0.48 2.14
C ALA A 35 10.69 0.37 3.34
N GLY A 36 9.93 1.38 3.72
CA GLY A 36 10.21 2.20 4.90
C GLY A 36 9.71 1.61 6.23
N ILE A 37 9.14 0.42 6.22
CA ILE A 37 8.56 -0.23 7.39
C ILE A 37 9.23 -1.60 7.58
N ASP A 38 10.01 -1.76 8.64
CA ASP A 38 10.82 -2.96 8.90
C ASP A 38 10.01 -4.26 8.93
N MET A 39 8.75 -4.21 9.38
CA MET A 39 7.86 -5.38 9.44
C MET A 39 7.48 -5.95 8.06
N PHE A 40 7.82 -5.28 6.97
CA PHE A 40 7.55 -5.71 5.59
C PHE A 40 8.81 -6.10 4.81
N SER A 41 9.95 -6.26 5.48
CA SER A 41 11.22 -6.58 4.81
C SER A 41 11.12 -7.86 3.97
N THR A 42 10.47 -8.89 4.46
CA THR A 42 10.22 -10.15 3.71
C THR A 42 9.30 -9.92 2.52
N LEU A 43 8.23 -9.14 2.69
CA LEU A 43 7.32 -8.78 1.59
C LEU A 43 8.04 -8.01 0.49
N VAL A 44 8.85 -7.02 0.86
CA VAL A 44 9.63 -6.21 -0.11
C VAL A 44 10.63 -7.09 -0.86
N ALA A 45 11.29 -8.02 -0.19
CA ALA A 45 12.18 -8.99 -0.83
C ALA A 45 11.42 -9.88 -1.83
N ALA A 46 10.22 -10.35 -1.46
CA ALA A 46 9.36 -11.15 -2.31
C ALA A 46 8.88 -10.37 -3.55
N VAL A 47 8.47 -9.11 -3.38
CA VAL A 47 8.04 -8.24 -4.49
C VAL A 47 9.19 -7.99 -5.48
N LYS A 48 10.40 -7.78 -4.98
CA LYS A 48 11.61 -7.64 -5.82
C LYS A 48 11.94 -8.93 -6.56
N ALA A 49 11.89 -10.08 -5.90
CA ALA A 49 12.16 -11.38 -6.51
C ALA A 49 11.13 -11.75 -7.58
N ALA A 50 9.90 -11.28 -7.43
CA ALA A 50 8.82 -11.47 -8.41
C ALA A 50 8.83 -10.47 -9.57
N ASP A 51 9.73 -9.47 -9.57
CA ASP A 51 9.74 -8.33 -10.52
C ASP A 51 8.42 -7.55 -10.56
N LEU A 52 7.70 -7.46 -9.43
CA LEU A 52 6.43 -6.75 -9.33
C LEU A 52 6.56 -5.31 -8.85
N VAL A 53 7.78 -4.82 -8.63
CA VAL A 53 8.04 -3.46 -8.13
C VAL A 53 7.41 -2.42 -9.05
N ASP A 54 7.69 -2.48 -10.35
CA ASP A 54 7.18 -1.51 -11.33
C ASP A 54 5.65 -1.62 -11.49
N THR A 55 5.11 -2.82 -11.42
CA THR A 55 3.65 -3.05 -11.43
C THR A 55 2.98 -2.38 -10.25
N LEU A 56 3.53 -2.53 -9.04
CA LEU A 56 2.99 -1.91 -7.83
C LEU A 56 3.28 -0.41 -7.70
N LYS A 57 4.22 0.11 -8.47
CA LYS A 57 4.52 1.55 -8.60
C LYS A 57 3.71 2.24 -9.69
N SER A 58 3.00 1.48 -10.53
CA SER A 58 2.18 2.05 -11.61
C SER A 58 1.00 2.86 -11.08
N ASP A 59 0.41 3.66 -11.99
CA ASP A 59 -0.71 4.58 -11.71
C ASP A 59 -2.04 3.84 -11.49
N GLY A 60 -2.11 2.93 -10.51
CA GLY A 60 -3.41 2.36 -10.18
C GLY A 60 -4.13 3.23 -9.18
N PRO A 61 -5.36 3.00 -8.77
CA PRO A 61 -5.53 2.73 -7.36
C PRO A 61 -5.42 1.25 -7.09
N PHE A 62 -4.54 0.87 -6.15
CA PHE A 62 -4.40 -0.50 -5.68
C PHE A 62 -4.70 -0.58 -4.20
N THR A 63 -5.25 -1.71 -3.79
CA THR A 63 -5.34 -2.07 -2.36
C THR A 63 -4.44 -3.28 -2.14
N VAL A 64 -3.44 -3.11 -1.29
CA VAL A 64 -2.48 -4.17 -0.98
C VAL A 64 -2.70 -4.67 0.44
N PHE A 65 -2.92 -5.96 0.57
CA PHE A 65 -2.95 -6.65 1.85
C PHE A 65 -1.53 -7.11 2.18
N ALA A 66 -0.82 -6.32 2.99
CA ALA A 66 0.59 -6.55 3.30
C ALA A 66 0.74 -7.45 4.53
N PRO A 67 1.18 -8.70 4.37
CA PRO A 67 1.51 -9.56 5.49
C PRO A 67 2.80 -9.08 6.18
N THR A 68 2.84 -9.19 7.51
CA THR A 68 4.03 -8.88 8.29
C THR A 68 5.07 -9.97 8.19
N ASN A 69 6.30 -9.69 8.62
CA ASN A 69 7.35 -10.72 8.71
C ASN A 69 6.91 -11.91 9.59
N GLU A 70 6.14 -11.63 10.65
CA GLU A 70 5.55 -12.67 11.52
C GLU A 70 4.54 -13.54 10.77
N ALA A 71 3.77 -12.93 9.85
CA ALA A 71 2.84 -13.67 9.00
C ALA A 71 3.57 -14.66 8.08
N PHE A 72 4.71 -14.28 7.53
CA PHE A 72 5.57 -15.17 6.76
C PHE A 72 6.21 -16.26 7.63
N ALA A 73 6.64 -15.92 8.84
CA ALA A 73 7.19 -16.88 9.80
C ALA A 73 6.15 -17.93 10.27
N ALA A 74 4.87 -17.60 10.20
CA ALA A 74 3.78 -18.53 10.52
C ALA A 74 3.49 -19.56 9.42
N LEU A 75 4.08 -19.40 8.23
CA LEU A 75 3.99 -20.41 7.17
C LEU A 75 4.81 -21.65 7.54
N PRO A 76 4.49 -22.81 6.97
CA PRO A 76 5.30 -24.01 7.15
C PRO A 76 6.77 -23.75 6.81
N ALA A 77 7.67 -24.35 7.57
CA ALA A 77 9.11 -24.17 7.38
C ALA A 77 9.52 -24.49 5.94
N GLY A 78 10.32 -23.60 5.34
CA GLY A 78 10.78 -23.73 3.96
C GLY A 78 9.81 -23.22 2.89
N THR A 79 8.56 -22.86 3.22
CA THR A 79 7.60 -22.35 2.24
C THR A 79 8.07 -21.02 1.66
N VAL A 80 8.56 -20.11 2.50
CA VAL A 80 9.08 -18.81 2.06
C VAL A 80 10.31 -18.99 1.18
N ASP A 81 11.26 -19.82 1.61
CA ASP A 81 12.47 -20.10 0.87
C ASP A 81 12.15 -20.73 -0.49
N MET A 82 11.20 -21.66 -0.52
CA MET A 82 10.71 -22.27 -1.75
C MET A 82 10.07 -21.24 -2.70
N LEU A 83 9.25 -20.32 -2.18
CA LEU A 83 8.62 -19.30 -3.00
C LEU A 83 9.61 -18.26 -3.53
N LEU A 84 10.69 -18.00 -2.81
CA LEU A 84 11.74 -17.06 -3.23
C LEU A 84 12.71 -17.66 -4.25
N GLN A 85 12.64 -18.98 -4.51
CA GLN A 85 13.47 -19.62 -5.53
C GLN A 85 13.07 -19.18 -6.94
N PRO A 86 14.02 -18.93 -7.84
CA PRO A 86 13.73 -18.51 -9.22
C PRO A 86 12.78 -19.46 -9.97
N GLU A 87 12.87 -20.76 -9.67
CA GLU A 87 12.05 -21.82 -10.25
C GLU A 87 10.56 -21.72 -9.87
N ASN A 88 10.28 -21.07 -8.74
CA ASN A 88 8.93 -20.88 -8.22
C ASN A 88 8.43 -19.43 -8.37
N LYS A 89 9.09 -18.61 -9.20
CA LYS A 89 8.73 -17.22 -9.44
C LYS A 89 7.26 -17.06 -9.82
N ASP A 90 6.73 -17.92 -10.68
CA ASP A 90 5.32 -17.87 -11.09
C ASP A 90 4.36 -18.09 -9.91
N LYS A 91 4.71 -18.98 -8.99
CA LYS A 91 3.93 -19.19 -7.76
C LYS A 91 4.00 -17.97 -6.85
N LEU A 92 5.19 -17.36 -6.72
CA LEU A 92 5.38 -16.14 -5.94
C LEU A 92 4.57 -14.98 -6.52
N VAL A 93 4.59 -14.80 -7.85
CA VAL A 93 3.78 -13.79 -8.55
C VAL A 93 2.29 -14.01 -8.25
N LYS A 94 1.79 -15.22 -8.34
CA LYS A 94 0.39 -15.55 -8.02
C LYS A 94 0.04 -15.21 -6.56
N VAL A 95 0.89 -15.58 -5.62
CA VAL A 95 0.68 -15.24 -4.20
C VAL A 95 0.65 -13.73 -4.01
N LEU A 96 1.59 -12.99 -4.58
CA LEU A 96 1.68 -11.54 -4.42
C LEU A 96 0.52 -10.81 -5.10
N THR A 97 0.13 -11.21 -6.31
CA THR A 97 -1.01 -10.63 -7.02
C THR A 97 -2.35 -11.00 -6.36
N TYR A 98 -2.42 -12.12 -5.66
CA TYR A 98 -3.56 -12.48 -4.82
C TYR A 98 -3.71 -11.58 -3.58
N HIS A 99 -2.63 -10.93 -3.13
CA HIS A 99 -2.66 -9.92 -2.07
C HIS A 99 -3.01 -8.51 -2.57
N VAL A 100 -3.17 -8.33 -3.87
CA VAL A 100 -3.45 -7.03 -4.49
C VAL A 100 -4.85 -7.04 -5.08
N VAL A 101 -5.65 -6.06 -4.69
CA VAL A 101 -6.98 -5.82 -5.25
C VAL A 101 -6.95 -4.58 -6.12
N SER A 102 -7.54 -4.66 -7.31
CA SER A 102 -7.77 -3.52 -8.18
C SER A 102 -8.73 -2.53 -7.52
N GLY A 103 -8.36 -1.26 -7.48
CA GLY A 103 -9.17 -0.22 -6.86
C GLY A 103 -8.72 0.13 -5.43
N LYS A 104 -9.24 1.25 -4.95
CA LYS A 104 -8.94 1.77 -3.61
C LYS A 104 -10.06 1.38 -2.65
N VAL A 105 -9.85 0.31 -1.89
CA VAL A 105 -10.79 -0.19 -0.90
C VAL A 105 -10.29 0.19 0.50
N LYS A 106 -10.94 1.15 1.12
CA LYS A 106 -10.68 1.50 2.53
C LYS A 106 -11.34 0.50 3.47
N ALA A 107 -10.87 0.43 4.71
CA ALA A 107 -11.42 -0.47 5.72
C ALA A 107 -12.94 -0.35 5.88
N LYS A 108 -13.47 0.87 5.88
CA LYS A 108 -14.91 1.14 5.95
C LYS A 108 -15.68 0.54 4.76
N GLN A 109 -15.10 0.59 3.56
CA GLN A 109 -15.68 -0.02 2.37
C GLN A 109 -15.55 -1.54 2.44
N ALA A 110 -14.39 -2.04 2.86
CA ALA A 110 -14.16 -3.47 3.05
C ALA A 110 -15.18 -4.10 4.00
N MET A 111 -15.55 -3.41 5.09
CA MET A 111 -16.59 -3.90 6.01
C MET A 111 -17.99 -4.03 5.37
N SER A 112 -18.24 -3.37 4.26
CA SER A 112 -19.50 -3.43 3.51
C SER A 112 -19.47 -4.42 2.36
N LEU A 113 -18.29 -4.96 2.03
CA LEU A 113 -18.10 -5.94 0.97
C LEU A 113 -18.04 -7.35 1.56
N SER A 114 -18.55 -8.31 0.81
CA SER A 114 -18.44 -9.74 1.15
C SER A 114 -17.25 -10.40 0.45
N SER A 115 -16.78 -9.82 -0.64
CA SER A 115 -15.62 -10.29 -1.41
C SER A 115 -14.99 -9.15 -2.23
N ALA A 116 -13.78 -9.36 -2.68
CA ALA A 116 -13.12 -8.51 -3.66
C ALA A 116 -12.30 -9.36 -4.62
N THR A 117 -12.27 -8.96 -5.88
CA THR A 117 -11.48 -9.64 -6.91
C THR A 117 -10.04 -9.13 -6.89
N THR A 118 -9.10 -10.03 -6.83
CA THR A 118 -7.66 -9.74 -6.81
C THR A 118 -7.12 -9.53 -8.22
N VAL A 119 -5.92 -8.97 -8.32
CA VAL A 119 -5.21 -8.80 -9.60
C VAL A 119 -4.86 -10.16 -10.23
N GLU A 120 -4.68 -11.19 -9.41
CA GLU A 120 -4.49 -12.57 -9.89
C GLU A 120 -5.73 -13.12 -10.60
N GLY A 121 -6.92 -12.61 -10.29
CA GLY A 121 -8.21 -13.02 -10.86
C GLY A 121 -9.05 -13.87 -9.91
N GLY A 122 -8.52 -14.29 -8.78
CA GLY A 122 -9.26 -14.96 -7.72
C GLY A 122 -9.98 -13.98 -6.80
N ASP A 123 -11.02 -14.45 -6.14
CA ASP A 123 -11.74 -13.66 -5.14
C ASP A 123 -11.21 -13.94 -3.73
N ILE A 124 -11.13 -12.88 -2.93
CA ILE A 124 -10.89 -12.98 -1.50
C ILE A 124 -12.20 -12.69 -0.76
N ALA A 125 -12.48 -13.49 0.24
CA ALA A 125 -13.63 -13.25 1.12
C ALA A 125 -13.29 -12.14 2.12
N ILE A 126 -14.18 -11.17 2.22
CA ILE A 126 -14.08 -10.08 3.18
C ILE A 126 -15.21 -10.25 4.19
N SER A 127 -14.88 -10.20 5.45
CA SER A 127 -15.87 -10.25 6.53
C SER A 127 -15.46 -9.28 7.64
N SER A 128 -16.44 -8.85 8.42
CA SER A 128 -16.18 -8.09 9.63
C SER A 128 -16.52 -8.95 10.85
N LYS A 129 -15.56 -9.12 11.75
CA LYS A 129 -15.76 -9.89 12.98
C LYS A 129 -15.19 -9.08 14.14
N MET A 130 -16.01 -8.89 15.18
CA MET A 130 -15.63 -8.13 16.38
C MET A 130 -15.00 -6.75 16.06
N ASN A 131 -15.59 -6.02 15.10
CA ASN A 131 -15.11 -4.69 14.65
C ASN A 131 -13.72 -4.70 13.95
N HIS A 132 -13.27 -5.87 13.49
CA HIS A 132 -12.07 -6.04 12.67
C HIS A 132 -12.44 -6.55 11.28
N VAL A 133 -11.73 -6.06 10.28
CA VAL A 133 -11.81 -6.62 8.92
C VAL A 133 -11.02 -7.91 8.87
N MET A 134 -11.64 -8.94 8.34
CA MET A 134 -11.02 -10.23 8.07
C MET A 134 -10.98 -10.45 6.56
N ILE A 135 -9.84 -10.87 6.06
CA ILE A 135 -9.64 -11.23 4.65
C ILE A 135 -9.33 -12.73 4.60
N ASN A 136 -10.25 -13.53 4.09
CA ASN A 136 -10.23 -14.98 4.25
C ASN A 136 -10.08 -15.34 5.74
N ASN A 137 -8.94 -15.89 6.14
CA ASN A 137 -8.60 -16.25 7.52
C ASN A 137 -7.57 -15.30 8.16
N ALA A 138 -7.17 -14.22 7.47
CA ALA A 138 -6.23 -13.22 7.96
C ALA A 138 -6.98 -12.04 8.58
N LYS A 139 -6.47 -11.54 9.71
CA LYS A 139 -7.01 -10.35 10.37
C LYS A 139 -6.25 -9.11 9.90
N VAL A 140 -6.97 -8.05 9.59
CA VAL A 140 -6.38 -6.73 9.37
C VAL A 140 -5.99 -6.13 10.72
N VAL A 141 -4.70 -6.01 10.97
CA VAL A 141 -4.15 -5.47 12.24
C VAL A 141 -3.96 -3.96 12.16
N LYS A 142 -3.73 -3.43 10.97
CA LYS A 142 -3.67 -2.00 10.70
C LYS A 142 -4.26 -1.73 9.33
N ALA A 143 -5.21 -0.83 9.25
CA ALA A 143 -5.90 -0.49 8.02
C ALA A 143 -5.57 0.93 7.56
N ASP A 144 -5.93 1.23 6.31
CA ASP A 144 -5.91 2.59 5.73
C ASP A 144 -4.54 3.29 5.80
N VAL A 145 -3.44 2.55 5.57
CA VAL A 145 -2.14 3.16 5.33
C VAL A 145 -2.15 3.73 3.91
N MET A 146 -2.35 5.04 3.83
CA MET A 146 -2.51 5.75 2.56
C MET A 146 -1.19 5.94 1.86
N THR A 147 -1.19 5.69 0.54
CA THR A 147 -0.07 5.91 -0.36
C THR A 147 -0.51 6.76 -1.55
N THR A 148 0.42 7.18 -2.40
CA THR A 148 0.11 7.98 -3.61
C THR A 148 -0.76 7.21 -4.60
N ASN A 149 -0.48 5.94 -4.79
CA ASN A 149 -1.12 5.08 -5.79
C ASN A 149 -2.05 4.00 -5.19
N GLY A 150 -2.37 4.07 -3.90
CA GLY A 150 -3.29 3.11 -3.30
C GLY A 150 -3.41 3.17 -1.79
N VAL A 151 -3.74 2.01 -1.22
CA VAL A 151 -3.91 1.79 0.22
C VAL A 151 -3.26 0.47 0.61
N ILE A 152 -2.60 0.45 1.75
CA ILE A 152 -2.06 -0.77 2.35
C ILE A 152 -2.88 -1.12 3.59
N HIS A 153 -3.30 -2.37 3.67
CA HIS A 153 -3.86 -2.98 4.87
C HIS A 153 -2.90 -4.03 5.39
N VAL A 154 -2.49 -3.90 6.62
CA VAL A 154 -1.56 -4.84 7.28
C VAL A 154 -2.35 -6.03 7.80
N ILE A 155 -1.94 -7.23 7.42
CA ILE A 155 -2.57 -8.49 7.82
C ILE A 155 -1.59 -9.37 8.61
N ASP A 156 -2.14 -10.20 9.49
CA ASP A 156 -1.38 -11.09 10.39
C ASP A 156 -1.08 -12.46 9.78
N LYS A 157 -1.58 -12.74 8.57
CA LYS A 157 -1.36 -14.00 7.86
C LYS A 157 -1.18 -13.77 6.37
N VAL A 158 -0.38 -14.62 5.74
CA VAL A 158 -0.24 -14.64 4.28
C VAL A 158 -1.49 -15.28 3.66
N LEU A 159 -2.05 -14.62 2.64
CA LEU A 159 -3.15 -15.17 1.85
C LEU A 159 -2.56 -16.14 0.80
N LEU A 160 -2.98 -17.37 0.86
CA LEU A 160 -2.59 -18.37 -0.14
C LEU A 160 -3.79 -18.63 -1.05
N PRO A 161 -3.63 -18.53 -2.38
CA PRO A 161 -4.66 -18.98 -3.30
C PRO A 161 -4.87 -20.51 -3.16
N ASP A 162 -6.07 -20.96 -3.40
CA ASP A 162 -6.47 -22.37 -3.20
C ASP A 162 -5.56 -23.36 -3.94
N VAL A 163 -5.00 -22.96 -5.06
CA VAL A 163 -4.05 -23.77 -5.83
C VAL A 163 -2.73 -24.06 -5.10
N LEU A 164 -2.42 -23.32 -4.04
CA LEU A 164 -1.22 -23.51 -3.21
C LEU A 164 -1.57 -24.01 -1.79
N ALA A 165 -2.83 -23.94 -1.41
CA ALA A 165 -3.29 -24.40 -0.10
C ALA A 165 -3.54 -25.91 -0.05
N SER A 166 -3.50 -26.60 -1.20
CA SER A 166 -3.89 -28.02 -1.36
C SER A 166 -2.70 -29.00 -1.40
N ASN A 167 -1.56 -28.61 -0.84
CA ASN A 167 -0.40 -29.52 -0.80
C ASN A 167 -0.01 -29.88 0.62
#